data_a1c0a8ad751ab58e3f5039720b8b49fd
#
_entry.id   a1c0a8ad751ab58e3f5039720b8b49fd
#
_cell.length_a   1.000
_cell.length_b   1.000
_cell.length_c   1.000
_cell.angle_alpha   90.00
_cell.angle_beta   90.00
_cell.angle_gamma   90.00
#
_symmetry.space_group_name_H-M   'P 1'
#
loop_
_entity.id
_entity.type
_entity.pdbx_description
1 polymer ?
#
loop_
_entity_poly.entity_id
_entity_poly.type
_entity_poly.pdbx_seq_one_letter_code
_entity_poly.pdbx_strand_id
1 'polypeptide(L)'
;MSETSTALQISEVTEVTGVTPLSPNASSGNPNEKLEVTGVTINPESPLTTPPKAPEEAKINRPCFATHDDWFKLNGELQKPGLYWHGWSKAHGDSEPEPLDTWVSTPIHSIALTQDEHGSNHGLLLRFCDPSGKWKEWAAPLHLLKGSGEELRGELLSNGLRYNLQAQRLLLQWMMSQYPNRWIIAATTTGWGPDTDAFVLPGATIGQTEIRFQSEHAAHDAYVQRGTLESWRNNVSKRCEGNPVLVLAISVAFAGPLILKARQQHTGGAGIHLMGDSSKGKTTALQIAASIWGAPDFVCSWRATGNGLEATASARNDTLLPLDEISESNPKEIGSIVYALANGHGKQRAARTGGPRLLHAGGSWPCPAVSEVSLHT
;
A
#
# COMPACT_ATOMS: atom_id res chain seq x y z
N MET A 1 -10.97 12.70 55.10
CA MET A 1 -11.14 13.75 54.07
C MET A 1 -11.43 13.01 52.79
N SER A 2 -12.65 13.18 52.33
CA SER A 2 -13.36 12.34 51.38
C SER A 2 -12.86 12.50 49.93
N GLU A 3 -12.49 11.39 49.33
CA GLU A 3 -12.31 11.26 47.88
C GLU A 3 -13.66 11.13 47.19
N THR A 4 -13.97 12.09 46.34
CA THR A 4 -15.16 12.04 45.50
C THR A 4 -14.80 11.38 44.17
N SER A 5 -15.18 10.13 44.02
CA SER A 5 -15.20 9.41 42.75
C SER A 5 -16.35 9.91 41.90
N THR A 6 -16.07 10.54 40.75
CA THR A 6 -17.07 10.94 39.79
C THR A 6 -17.27 9.80 38.77
N ALA A 7 -18.27 8.98 39.02
CA ALA A 7 -18.75 8.01 38.04
C ALA A 7 -19.56 8.74 36.95
N LEU A 8 -19.12 8.60 35.70
CA LEU A 8 -19.88 9.04 34.53
C LEU A 8 -21.11 8.12 34.36
N GLN A 9 -22.28 8.66 34.64
CA GLN A 9 -23.55 8.06 34.31
C GLN A 9 -23.78 8.09 32.79
N ILE A 10 -24.04 6.92 32.24
CA ILE A 10 -24.51 6.76 30.85
C ILE A 10 -25.97 7.18 30.87
N SER A 11 -26.28 8.32 30.24
CA SER A 11 -27.66 8.78 30.04
C SER A 11 -28.31 7.98 28.91
N GLU A 12 -29.56 7.66 29.15
CA GLU A 12 -30.52 6.89 28.36
C GLU A 12 -30.54 7.21 26.87
N VAL A 13 -30.61 6.12 26.09
CA VAL A 13 -30.87 6.13 24.65
C VAL A 13 -32.28 6.65 24.40
N THR A 14 -32.41 7.82 23.80
CA THR A 14 -33.67 8.35 23.33
C THR A 14 -34.08 7.59 22.07
N GLU A 15 -35.29 7.01 22.10
CA GLU A 15 -35.93 6.39 20.95
C GLU A 15 -36.01 7.36 19.77
N VAL A 16 -35.44 6.97 18.63
CA VAL A 16 -35.67 7.65 17.36
C VAL A 16 -36.87 6.98 16.67
N THR A 17 -38.03 7.51 16.91
CA THR A 17 -39.25 7.23 16.10
C THR A 17 -39.25 8.17 14.90
N GLY A 18 -39.21 7.62 13.70
CA GLY A 18 -39.39 8.41 12.47
C GLY A 18 -38.77 7.80 11.23
N VAL A 19 -39.14 6.57 10.86
CA VAL A 19 -38.90 6.05 9.52
C VAL A 19 -40.21 6.14 8.74
N THR A 20 -40.26 7.08 7.81
CA THR A 20 -41.33 7.15 6.81
C THR A 20 -41.04 6.13 5.72
N PRO A 21 -41.97 5.23 5.37
CA PRO A 21 -41.75 4.27 4.29
C PRO A 21 -41.83 4.98 2.93
N LEU A 22 -40.77 4.86 2.13
CA LEU A 22 -40.79 5.24 0.73
C LEU A 22 -41.59 4.19 -0.06
N SER A 23 -42.55 4.68 -0.85
CA SER A 23 -43.37 3.89 -1.76
C SER A 23 -42.58 3.11 -2.81
N PRO A 24 -43.07 1.93 -3.19
CA PRO A 24 -42.42 1.10 -4.20
C PRO A 24 -42.89 1.52 -5.60
N ASN A 25 -42.11 2.25 -6.32
CA ASN A 25 -42.20 2.34 -7.79
C ASN A 25 -40.85 2.76 -8.38
N ALA A 26 -40.07 1.78 -8.76
CA ALA A 26 -39.08 1.93 -9.84
C ALA A 26 -38.74 0.54 -10.39
N SER A 27 -38.97 0.41 -11.66
CA SER A 27 -38.70 -0.60 -12.66
C SER A 27 -37.53 -1.56 -12.41
N SER A 28 -37.81 -2.81 -12.77
CA SER A 28 -36.93 -3.95 -12.96
C SER A 28 -35.60 -3.62 -13.67
N GLY A 29 -34.53 -3.53 -12.90
CA GLY A 29 -33.15 -3.68 -13.35
C GLY A 29 -32.71 -5.13 -13.17
N ASN A 30 -32.14 -5.70 -14.19
CA ASN A 30 -31.71 -7.06 -14.32
C ASN A 30 -30.65 -7.44 -13.25
N PRO A 31 -30.82 -8.50 -12.43
CA PRO A 31 -29.91 -8.83 -11.33
C PRO A 31 -28.59 -9.51 -11.76
N ASN A 32 -28.20 -9.44 -13.03
CA ASN A 32 -27.02 -10.10 -13.58
C ASN A 32 -25.96 -9.16 -14.17
N GLU A 33 -25.96 -7.89 -13.81
CA GLU A 33 -24.81 -7.04 -14.12
C GLU A 33 -23.66 -7.39 -13.17
N LYS A 34 -22.77 -8.27 -13.62
CA LYS A 34 -21.46 -8.51 -13.02
C LYS A 34 -20.70 -7.17 -13.02
N LEU A 35 -20.50 -6.58 -11.86
CA LEU A 35 -19.43 -5.63 -11.65
C LEU A 35 -18.12 -6.33 -12.03
N GLU A 36 -17.64 -6.07 -13.22
CA GLU A 36 -16.28 -6.44 -13.61
C GLU A 36 -15.31 -5.63 -12.73
N VAL A 37 -14.86 -6.28 -11.69
CA VAL A 37 -13.66 -5.86 -10.98
C VAL A 37 -12.53 -6.04 -12.00
N THR A 38 -12.05 -4.95 -12.58
CA THR A 38 -10.77 -4.94 -13.31
C THR A 38 -9.64 -5.03 -12.28
N GLY A 39 -9.69 -6.07 -11.44
CA GLY A 39 -8.54 -6.55 -10.73
C GLY A 39 -7.62 -7.15 -11.79
N VAL A 40 -6.38 -6.70 -11.82
CA VAL A 40 -5.31 -7.40 -12.52
C VAL A 40 -5.33 -8.84 -12.02
N THR A 41 -5.93 -9.72 -12.80
CA THR A 41 -5.85 -11.15 -12.59
C THR A 41 -4.37 -11.47 -12.73
N ILE A 42 -3.69 -11.67 -11.60
CA ILE A 42 -2.36 -12.26 -11.58
C ILE A 42 -2.61 -13.72 -12.00
N ASN A 43 -2.50 -13.96 -13.29
CA ASN A 43 -2.48 -15.31 -13.82
C ASN A 43 -1.18 -15.92 -13.26
N PRO A 44 -1.21 -17.00 -12.49
CA PRO A 44 -0.01 -17.71 -12.10
C PRO A 44 0.44 -18.49 -13.32
N GLU A 45 1.04 -17.82 -14.30
CA GLU A 45 1.74 -18.52 -15.37
C GLU A 45 3.00 -19.16 -14.75
N SER A 46 3.06 -20.44 -14.97
CA SER A 46 4.04 -21.42 -14.58
C SER A 46 5.49 -20.94 -14.72
N PRO A 47 6.42 -21.45 -13.87
CA PRO A 47 7.84 -21.13 -13.99
C PRO A 47 8.35 -21.52 -15.38
N LEU A 48 9.16 -20.65 -15.95
CA LEU A 48 9.87 -20.70 -17.23
C LEU A 48 10.43 -22.11 -17.59
N THR A 49 9.60 -22.99 -18.12
CA THR A 49 9.98 -24.32 -18.61
C THR A 49 9.54 -24.59 -20.06
N THR A 50 9.08 -23.55 -20.77
CA THR A 50 8.91 -23.66 -22.22
C THR A 50 10.22 -23.27 -22.88
N PRO A 51 10.79 -24.08 -23.79
CA PRO A 51 11.96 -23.68 -24.54
C PRO A 51 11.63 -22.37 -25.27
N PRO A 52 12.44 -21.31 -25.10
CA PRO A 52 12.15 -20.02 -25.69
C PRO A 52 12.09 -20.16 -27.21
N LYS A 53 11.09 -19.49 -27.83
CA LYS A 53 11.10 -19.14 -29.25
C LYS A 53 12.53 -18.75 -29.61
N ALA A 54 13.06 -19.25 -30.73
CA ALA A 54 14.45 -18.97 -31.11
C ALA A 54 14.73 -17.47 -30.96
N PRO A 55 15.76 -17.08 -30.18
CA PRO A 55 16.01 -15.69 -29.86
C PRO A 55 16.28 -14.88 -31.14
N GLU A 56 15.54 -13.80 -31.32
CA GLU A 56 15.63 -12.91 -32.47
C GLU A 56 16.85 -11.98 -32.34
N GLU A 57 17.47 -11.61 -33.45
CA GLU A 57 18.56 -10.64 -33.49
C GLU A 57 18.01 -9.23 -33.21
N ALA A 58 18.53 -8.55 -32.21
CA ALA A 58 18.10 -7.22 -31.82
C ALA A 58 18.69 -6.16 -32.74
N LYS A 59 17.83 -5.29 -33.29
CA LYS A 59 18.23 -4.09 -34.05
C LYS A 59 18.42 -2.92 -33.08
N ILE A 60 19.66 -2.47 -32.87
CA ILE A 60 20.00 -1.47 -31.88
C ILE A 60 20.37 -0.15 -32.57
N ASN A 61 19.65 0.93 -32.29
CA ASN A 61 20.01 2.29 -32.68
C ASN A 61 20.79 2.97 -31.56
N ARG A 62 22.10 2.97 -31.67
CA ARG A 62 23.02 3.53 -30.65
C ARG A 62 23.16 5.05 -30.77
N PRO A 63 23.29 5.82 -29.65
CA PRO A 63 23.22 5.33 -28.26
C PRO A 63 21.78 5.25 -27.76
N CYS A 64 21.41 4.18 -27.02
CA CYS A 64 20.07 4.05 -26.45
C CYS A 64 20.06 3.14 -25.21
N PHE A 65 19.02 3.29 -24.41
CA PHE A 65 18.62 2.25 -23.45
C PHE A 65 17.55 1.35 -24.11
N ALA A 66 17.67 0.05 -23.91
CA ALA A 66 16.69 -0.93 -24.33
C ALA A 66 16.43 -1.97 -23.23
N THR A 67 15.17 -2.30 -23.01
CA THR A 67 14.77 -3.39 -22.10
C THR A 67 14.37 -4.61 -22.92
N HIS A 68 14.97 -5.75 -22.62
CA HIS A 68 14.64 -7.04 -23.21
C HIS A 68 14.08 -7.94 -22.12
N ASP A 69 12.82 -8.37 -22.30
CA ASP A 69 12.13 -9.20 -21.29
C ASP A 69 12.56 -10.68 -21.39
N ASP A 70 13.00 -11.10 -22.57
CA ASP A 70 13.46 -12.45 -22.86
C ASP A 70 14.90 -12.49 -23.35
N TRP A 71 15.45 -13.69 -23.47
CA TRP A 71 16.76 -13.92 -24.09
C TRP A 71 16.74 -13.47 -25.55
N PHE A 72 17.75 -12.73 -25.96
CA PHE A 72 17.88 -12.19 -27.33
C PHE A 72 19.29 -12.40 -27.86
N LYS A 73 19.49 -12.25 -29.17
CA LYS A 73 20.81 -12.25 -29.80
C LYS A 73 21.28 -10.83 -30.07
N LEU A 74 22.56 -10.62 -29.86
CA LEU A 74 23.22 -9.37 -30.19
C LEU A 74 24.58 -9.70 -30.78
N ASN A 75 24.81 -9.29 -32.02
CA ASN A 75 26.04 -9.65 -32.79
C ASN A 75 26.29 -11.17 -32.86
N GLY A 76 25.19 -11.95 -32.93
CA GLY A 76 25.25 -13.43 -32.96
C GLY A 76 25.41 -14.10 -31.59
N GLU A 77 25.69 -13.36 -30.52
CA GLU A 77 25.84 -13.87 -29.15
C GLU A 77 24.51 -13.81 -28.40
N LEU A 78 24.24 -14.83 -27.58
CA LEU A 78 23.04 -14.90 -26.74
C LEU A 78 23.23 -14.01 -25.49
N GLN A 79 22.32 -13.07 -25.31
CA GLN A 79 22.28 -12.15 -24.19
C GLN A 79 21.12 -12.45 -23.25
N LYS A 80 21.33 -12.27 -21.93
CA LYS A 80 20.31 -12.48 -20.90
C LYS A 80 19.28 -11.35 -20.89
N PRO A 81 18.05 -11.60 -20.37
CA PRO A 81 17.05 -10.55 -20.17
C PRO A 81 17.57 -9.40 -19.30
N GLY A 82 17.11 -8.19 -19.56
CA GLY A 82 17.48 -7.02 -18.76
C GLY A 82 17.38 -5.69 -19.48
N LEU A 83 17.62 -4.65 -18.69
CA LEU A 83 17.88 -3.31 -19.21
C LEU A 83 19.34 -3.21 -19.64
N TYR A 84 19.55 -2.74 -20.85
CA TYR A 84 20.88 -2.52 -21.43
C TYR A 84 21.07 -1.05 -21.78
N TRP A 85 22.31 -0.60 -21.64
CA TRP A 85 22.82 0.60 -22.29
C TRP A 85 23.63 0.16 -23.51
N HIS A 86 23.19 0.57 -24.67
CA HIS A 86 23.86 0.34 -25.95
C HIS A 86 24.52 1.64 -26.39
N GLY A 87 25.79 1.78 -26.14
CA GLY A 87 26.55 2.99 -26.43
C GLY A 87 27.75 2.73 -27.33
N TRP A 88 28.75 3.61 -27.22
CA TRP A 88 30.02 3.54 -27.89
C TRP A 88 31.14 3.64 -26.87
N SER A 89 32.22 2.93 -27.10
CA SER A 89 33.44 3.07 -26.31
C SER A 89 34.06 4.47 -26.51
N LYS A 90 34.88 4.88 -25.56
CA LYS A 90 35.69 6.09 -25.77
C LYS A 90 36.73 5.80 -26.83
N ALA A 91 36.87 6.69 -27.82
CA ALA A 91 37.97 6.64 -28.77
C ALA A 91 39.30 6.66 -28.02
N HIS A 92 40.22 5.74 -28.36
CA HIS A 92 41.57 5.71 -27.84
C HIS A 92 42.52 6.04 -29.01
N GLY A 93 43.09 7.25 -28.97
CA GLY A 93 43.94 7.73 -30.06
C GLY A 93 43.15 7.85 -31.39
N ASP A 94 43.70 7.31 -32.48
CA ASP A 94 43.12 7.32 -33.82
C ASP A 94 42.10 6.19 -34.09
N SER A 95 41.75 5.39 -33.06
CA SER A 95 40.81 4.29 -33.21
C SER A 95 39.37 4.80 -33.23
N GLU A 96 38.53 4.26 -34.12
CA GLU A 96 37.09 4.55 -34.13
C GLU A 96 36.40 3.99 -32.87
N PRO A 97 35.32 4.67 -32.36
CA PRO A 97 34.57 4.15 -31.27
C PRO A 97 33.91 2.79 -31.59
N GLU A 98 34.10 1.81 -30.74
CA GLU A 98 33.51 0.47 -30.88
C GLU A 98 32.17 0.39 -30.15
N PRO A 99 31.19 -0.43 -30.62
CA PRO A 99 29.96 -0.71 -29.92
C PRO A 99 30.21 -1.20 -28.50
N LEU A 100 29.56 -0.59 -27.51
CA LEU A 100 29.64 -0.98 -26.09
C LEU A 100 28.28 -1.32 -25.57
N ASP A 101 28.07 -2.56 -25.14
CA ASP A 101 26.81 -3.07 -24.61
C ASP A 101 26.98 -3.39 -23.12
N THR A 102 26.27 -2.65 -22.29
CA THR A 102 26.37 -2.79 -20.83
C THR A 102 25.02 -3.25 -20.26
N TRP A 103 24.99 -4.44 -19.67
CA TRP A 103 23.85 -4.88 -18.88
C TRP A 103 23.74 -4.02 -17.62
N VAL A 104 22.57 -3.37 -17.42
CA VAL A 104 22.32 -2.43 -16.34
C VAL A 104 21.58 -3.10 -15.19
N SER A 105 20.46 -3.79 -15.49
CA SER A 105 19.62 -4.45 -14.48
C SER A 105 18.81 -5.60 -15.09
N THR A 106 18.14 -6.38 -14.23
CA THR A 106 17.04 -7.24 -14.67
C THR A 106 15.95 -6.41 -15.36
N PRO A 107 15.00 -7.03 -16.11
CA PRO A 107 14.00 -6.27 -16.87
C PRO A 107 13.25 -5.27 -16.01
N ILE A 108 13.18 -4.03 -16.48
CA ILE A 108 12.49 -2.92 -15.84
C ILE A 108 11.90 -1.98 -16.89
N HIS A 109 10.67 -1.53 -16.67
CA HIS A 109 9.93 -0.61 -17.52
C HIS A 109 9.41 0.57 -16.71
N SER A 110 9.34 1.73 -17.35
CA SER A 110 8.61 2.90 -16.86
C SER A 110 7.26 2.95 -17.56
N ILE A 111 6.16 2.69 -16.82
CA ILE A 111 4.83 2.53 -17.38
C ILE A 111 4.11 3.87 -17.46
N ALA A 112 4.27 4.72 -16.43
CA ALA A 112 3.59 6.00 -16.33
C ALA A 112 4.38 6.97 -15.48
N LEU A 113 4.11 8.26 -15.66
CA LEU A 113 4.43 9.32 -14.71
C LEU A 113 3.34 9.37 -13.66
N THR A 114 3.72 9.65 -12.42
CA THR A 114 2.77 9.81 -11.33
C THR A 114 2.90 11.20 -10.71
N GLN A 115 1.77 11.75 -10.25
CA GLN A 115 1.71 12.99 -9.47
C GLN A 115 0.47 12.94 -8.57
N ASP A 116 0.49 13.70 -7.47
CA ASP A 116 -0.71 13.87 -6.65
C ASP A 116 -1.75 14.78 -7.33
N GLU A 117 -2.91 14.93 -6.70
CA GLU A 117 -4.00 15.79 -7.17
C GLU A 117 -3.62 17.27 -7.31
N HIS A 118 -2.57 17.71 -6.64
CA HIS A 118 -2.08 19.09 -6.67
C HIS A 118 -0.94 19.29 -7.68
N GLY A 119 -0.62 18.29 -8.50
CA GLY A 119 0.49 18.33 -9.43
C GLY A 119 1.87 18.32 -8.76
N SER A 120 1.95 17.76 -7.57
CA SER A 120 3.18 17.59 -6.79
C SER A 120 3.51 16.10 -6.60
N ASN A 121 4.52 15.76 -5.78
CA ASN A 121 4.90 14.38 -5.48
C ASN A 121 5.11 13.51 -6.73
N HIS A 122 5.81 14.07 -7.71
CA HIS A 122 6.11 13.36 -8.95
C HIS A 122 6.83 12.03 -8.70
N GLY A 123 6.48 11.03 -9.48
CA GLY A 123 7.06 9.69 -9.44
C GLY A 123 7.05 8.99 -10.79
N LEU A 124 7.57 7.78 -10.79
CA LEU A 124 7.51 6.83 -11.90
C LEU A 124 6.80 5.57 -11.46
N LEU A 125 5.79 5.13 -12.20
CA LEU A 125 5.28 3.78 -12.06
C LEU A 125 6.24 2.83 -12.78
N LEU A 126 7.03 2.12 -12.00
CA LEU A 126 7.99 1.13 -12.47
C LEU A 126 7.36 -0.26 -12.45
N ARG A 127 7.63 -1.05 -13.48
CA ARG A 127 7.32 -2.48 -13.54
C ARG A 127 8.61 -3.24 -13.78
N PHE A 128 8.94 -4.18 -12.91
CA PHE A 128 10.19 -4.94 -12.97
C PHE A 128 10.00 -6.40 -12.60
N CYS A 129 10.91 -7.23 -13.08
CA CYS A 129 10.89 -8.67 -12.89
C CYS A 129 11.87 -9.07 -11.77
N ASP A 130 11.40 -9.85 -10.79
CA ASP A 130 12.24 -10.43 -9.76
C ASP A 130 12.95 -11.71 -10.24
N PRO A 131 13.91 -12.26 -9.49
CA PRO A 131 14.65 -13.46 -9.90
C PRO A 131 13.82 -14.73 -10.03
N SER A 132 12.61 -14.75 -9.49
CA SER A 132 11.66 -15.86 -9.66
C SER A 132 10.82 -15.75 -10.93
N GLY A 133 11.02 -14.70 -11.73
CA GLY A 133 10.24 -14.42 -12.94
C GLY A 133 8.92 -13.69 -12.64
N LYS A 134 8.69 -13.24 -11.41
CA LYS A 134 7.47 -12.54 -11.04
C LYS A 134 7.61 -11.04 -11.30
N TRP A 135 6.64 -10.49 -12.02
CA TRP A 135 6.53 -9.07 -12.27
C TRP A 135 5.91 -8.34 -11.08
N LYS A 136 6.52 -7.21 -10.71
CA LYS A 136 6.08 -6.33 -9.65
C LYS A 136 5.94 -4.90 -10.17
N GLU A 137 5.04 -4.14 -9.55
CA GLU A 137 4.87 -2.72 -9.84
C GLU A 137 5.15 -1.90 -8.58
N TRP A 138 5.76 -0.74 -8.77
CA TRP A 138 6.00 0.23 -7.71
C TRP A 138 5.93 1.65 -8.25
N ALA A 139 5.05 2.46 -7.68
CA ALA A 139 5.04 3.90 -7.91
C ALA A 139 6.16 4.51 -7.04
N ALA A 140 7.33 4.67 -7.64
CA ALA A 140 8.53 5.17 -6.99
C ALA A 140 8.58 6.70 -7.01
N PRO A 141 8.63 7.38 -5.85
CA PRO A 141 8.78 8.83 -5.80
C PRO A 141 10.11 9.28 -6.42
N LEU A 142 10.07 10.29 -7.30
CA LEU A 142 11.28 10.82 -7.97
C LEU A 142 12.29 11.43 -7.00
N HIS A 143 11.85 11.90 -5.83
CA HIS A 143 12.79 12.46 -4.85
C HIS A 143 13.78 11.43 -4.32
N LEU A 144 13.49 10.11 -4.41
CA LEU A 144 14.44 9.04 -4.07
C LEU A 144 15.63 8.96 -5.03
N LEU A 145 15.57 9.60 -6.20
CA LEU A 145 16.71 9.78 -7.11
C LEU A 145 17.70 10.86 -6.64
N LYS A 146 17.38 11.57 -5.55
CA LYS A 146 18.24 12.59 -4.97
C LYS A 146 19.62 12.03 -4.61
N GLY A 147 20.65 12.81 -4.88
CA GLY A 147 22.03 12.45 -4.56
C GLY A 147 22.52 11.22 -5.32
N SER A 148 22.92 10.18 -4.61
CA SER A 148 23.38 8.91 -5.21
C SER A 148 22.24 7.95 -5.58
N GLY A 149 20.99 8.23 -5.18
CA GLY A 149 19.84 7.33 -5.34
C GLY A 149 19.99 6.02 -4.56
N GLU A 150 20.67 6.04 -3.44
CA GLU A 150 20.96 4.84 -2.63
C GLU A 150 19.68 4.24 -2.05
N GLU A 151 18.79 5.08 -1.53
CA GLU A 151 17.49 4.67 -0.98
C GLU A 151 16.64 3.95 -2.04
N LEU A 152 16.51 4.54 -3.22
CA LEU A 152 15.78 3.92 -4.33
C LEU A 152 16.38 2.58 -4.74
N ARG A 153 17.71 2.50 -4.87
CA ARG A 153 18.37 1.25 -5.22
C ARG A 153 18.21 0.18 -4.14
N GLY A 154 18.25 0.58 -2.87
CA GLY A 154 17.97 -0.30 -1.73
C GLY A 154 16.59 -0.93 -1.82
N GLU A 155 15.57 -0.12 -2.10
CA GLU A 155 14.19 -0.58 -2.28
C GLU A 155 14.04 -1.52 -3.50
N LEU A 156 14.63 -1.18 -4.63
CA LEU A 156 14.61 -2.03 -5.82
C LEU A 156 15.26 -3.40 -5.55
N LEU A 157 16.41 -3.42 -4.85
CA LEU A 157 17.08 -4.67 -4.46
C LEU A 157 16.22 -5.49 -3.49
N SER A 158 15.62 -4.84 -2.48
CA SER A 158 14.74 -5.50 -1.52
C SER A 158 13.54 -6.15 -2.21
N ASN A 159 13.06 -5.56 -3.30
CA ASN A 159 11.95 -6.08 -4.09
C ASN A 159 12.38 -7.06 -5.20
N GLY A 160 13.67 -7.36 -5.30
CA GLY A 160 14.21 -8.40 -6.18
C GLY A 160 14.76 -7.91 -7.51
N LEU A 161 14.74 -6.60 -7.83
CA LEU A 161 15.47 -6.09 -8.98
C LEU A 161 16.99 -6.30 -8.73
N ARG A 162 17.68 -6.88 -9.69
CA ARG A 162 19.14 -6.97 -9.66
C ARG A 162 19.74 -6.00 -10.67
N TYR A 163 20.80 -5.31 -10.29
CA TYR A 163 21.50 -4.39 -11.19
C TYR A 163 23.03 -4.59 -11.10
N ASN A 164 23.73 -4.14 -12.13
CA ASN A 164 25.17 -4.12 -12.18
C ASN A 164 25.72 -2.97 -11.31
N LEU A 165 26.49 -3.30 -10.28
CA LEU A 165 27.09 -2.32 -9.37
C LEU A 165 27.98 -1.29 -10.08
N GLN A 166 28.65 -1.69 -11.16
CA GLN A 166 29.49 -0.78 -11.95
C GLN A 166 28.65 0.13 -12.85
N ALA A 167 27.42 -0.27 -13.19
CA ALA A 167 26.47 0.46 -14.04
C ALA A 167 25.38 1.20 -13.26
N GLN A 168 25.49 1.35 -11.94
CA GLN A 168 24.47 1.99 -11.11
C GLN A 168 24.07 3.40 -11.56
N ARG A 169 25.04 4.16 -12.11
CA ARG A 169 24.75 5.50 -12.67
C ARG A 169 23.88 5.42 -13.92
N LEU A 170 24.05 4.39 -14.75
CA LEU A 170 23.23 4.17 -15.94
C LEU A 170 21.78 3.87 -15.56
N LEU A 171 21.53 3.12 -14.47
CA LEU A 171 20.18 2.88 -13.98
C LEU A 171 19.48 4.19 -13.59
N LEU A 172 20.15 5.06 -12.82
CA LEU A 172 19.62 6.35 -12.43
C LEU A 172 19.40 7.28 -13.65
N GLN A 173 20.36 7.27 -14.58
CA GLN A 173 20.24 8.04 -15.81
C GLN A 173 19.07 7.55 -16.66
N TRP A 174 18.89 6.25 -16.79
CA TRP A 174 17.72 5.67 -17.46
C TRP A 174 16.43 6.15 -16.81
N MET A 175 16.29 6.06 -15.48
CA MET A 175 15.09 6.52 -14.78
C MET A 175 14.81 8.00 -15.02
N MET A 176 15.82 8.85 -14.95
CA MET A 176 15.67 10.29 -15.21
C MET A 176 15.36 10.62 -16.67
N SER A 177 15.66 9.73 -17.61
CA SER A 177 15.34 9.90 -19.02
C SER A 177 13.96 9.40 -19.43
N GLN A 178 13.19 8.83 -18.48
CA GLN A 178 11.88 8.26 -18.77
C GLN A 178 10.79 9.33 -18.81
N TYR A 179 10.08 9.43 -19.92
CA TYR A 179 8.95 10.34 -20.11
C TYR A 179 7.79 9.61 -20.79
N PRO A 180 7.18 8.59 -20.13
CA PRO A 180 6.00 7.94 -20.70
C PRO A 180 4.86 8.94 -20.82
N ASN A 181 4.06 8.83 -21.90
CA ASN A 181 2.94 9.72 -22.14
C ASN A 181 1.74 9.52 -21.21
N ARG A 182 1.77 8.45 -20.41
CA ARG A 182 0.69 8.10 -19.47
C ARG A 182 0.93 8.77 -18.13
N TRP A 183 -0.13 9.38 -17.59
CA TRP A 183 -0.15 9.96 -16.26
C TRP A 183 -1.13 9.20 -15.37
N ILE A 184 -0.76 8.99 -14.11
CA ILE A 184 -1.56 8.33 -13.10
C ILE A 184 -1.54 9.17 -11.83
N ILE A 185 -2.67 9.22 -11.14
CA ILE A 185 -2.75 9.90 -9.84
C ILE A 185 -2.00 9.06 -8.80
N ALA A 186 -1.10 9.70 -8.06
CA ALA A 186 -0.39 9.14 -6.94
C ALA A 186 -1.11 9.45 -5.63
N ALA A 187 -1.49 8.43 -4.87
CA ALA A 187 -1.96 8.59 -3.51
C ALA A 187 -0.83 8.32 -2.52
N THR A 188 -0.63 9.19 -1.56
CA THR A 188 0.37 9.02 -0.48
C THR A 188 -0.19 8.29 0.74
N THR A 189 -1.51 8.08 0.76
CA THR A 189 -2.23 7.32 1.79
C THR A 189 -3.10 6.26 1.12
N THR A 190 -3.39 5.20 1.84
CA THR A 190 -4.41 4.22 1.43
C THR A 190 -5.80 4.79 1.69
N GLY A 191 -6.85 4.11 1.26
CA GLY A 191 -8.24 4.51 1.47
C GLY A 191 -8.87 5.21 0.27
N TRP A 192 -9.90 6.01 0.49
CA TRP A 192 -10.61 6.70 -0.58
C TRP A 192 -9.73 7.75 -1.24
N GLY A 193 -9.64 7.67 -2.55
CA GLY A 193 -8.99 8.73 -3.35
C GLY A 193 -9.78 10.04 -3.26
N PRO A 194 -9.10 11.19 -3.35
CA PRO A 194 -9.75 12.49 -3.29
C PRO A 194 -10.72 12.64 -4.47
N ASP A 195 -11.93 13.11 -4.19
CA ASP A 195 -13.00 13.37 -5.16
C ASP A 195 -13.28 12.23 -6.16
N THR A 196 -12.95 10.99 -5.77
CA THR A 196 -13.09 9.81 -6.63
C THR A 196 -13.95 8.73 -5.98
N ASP A 197 -14.36 7.77 -6.79
CA ASP A 197 -14.97 6.51 -6.36
C ASP A 197 -13.94 5.38 -6.18
N ALA A 198 -12.66 5.71 -6.24
CA ALA A 198 -11.56 4.76 -6.13
C ALA A 198 -11.11 4.57 -4.68
N PHE A 199 -10.89 3.33 -4.29
CA PHE A 199 -10.33 2.93 -3.01
C PHE A 199 -8.93 2.37 -3.20
N VAL A 200 -7.92 3.04 -2.64
CA VAL A 200 -6.51 2.77 -2.85
C VAL A 200 -5.98 1.83 -1.77
N LEU A 201 -5.41 0.72 -2.19
CA LEU A 201 -4.64 -0.20 -1.37
C LEU A 201 -3.18 -0.20 -1.85
N PRO A 202 -2.20 -0.65 -1.04
CA PRO A 202 -0.80 -0.64 -1.44
C PRO A 202 -0.51 -1.37 -2.76
N GLY A 203 -1.15 -2.51 -2.97
CA GLY A 203 -0.97 -3.35 -4.17
C GLY A 203 -2.07 -3.25 -5.22
N ALA A 204 -3.16 -2.53 -4.96
CA ALA A 204 -4.31 -2.49 -5.87
C ALA A 204 -5.16 -1.22 -5.65
N THR A 205 -5.93 -0.85 -6.66
CA THR A 205 -6.97 0.17 -6.56
C THR A 205 -8.31 -0.43 -6.96
N ILE A 206 -9.34 -0.22 -6.16
CA ILE A 206 -10.71 -0.66 -6.42
C ILE A 206 -11.50 0.57 -6.87
N GLY A 207 -12.21 0.47 -8.00
CA GLY A 207 -12.96 1.57 -8.60
C GLY A 207 -12.52 1.86 -10.04
N GLN A 208 -13.10 2.88 -10.65
CA GLN A 208 -12.86 3.19 -12.07
C GLN A 208 -11.67 4.14 -12.29
N THR A 209 -11.38 5.01 -11.32
CA THR A 209 -10.27 5.96 -11.43
C THR A 209 -8.95 5.27 -11.12
N GLU A 210 -8.01 5.36 -12.04
CA GLU A 210 -6.69 4.75 -11.86
C GLU A 210 -5.81 5.62 -10.95
N ILE A 211 -5.68 5.16 -9.71
CA ILE A 211 -4.80 5.75 -8.71
C ILE A 211 -3.79 4.67 -8.28
N ARG A 212 -2.57 5.06 -7.97
CA ARG A 212 -1.57 4.14 -7.39
C ARG A 212 -1.07 4.68 -6.06
N PHE A 213 -0.94 3.78 -5.09
CA PHE A 213 -0.27 4.11 -3.85
C PHE A 213 1.21 4.36 -4.11
N GLN A 214 1.68 5.55 -3.74
CA GLN A 214 3.06 5.97 -3.92
C GLN A 214 3.72 6.16 -2.56
N SER A 215 4.73 5.36 -2.28
CA SER A 215 5.47 5.43 -1.02
C SER A 215 6.97 5.29 -1.24
N GLU A 216 7.77 5.76 -0.28
CA GLU A 216 9.22 5.62 -0.29
C GLU A 216 9.67 4.16 -0.25
N HIS A 217 8.86 3.30 0.36
CA HIS A 217 9.08 1.86 0.41
C HIS A 217 8.09 1.17 -0.53
N ALA A 218 8.60 0.30 -1.38
CA ALA A 218 7.75 -0.58 -2.13
C ALA A 218 6.99 -1.46 -1.13
N ALA A 219 5.67 -1.30 -1.09
CA ALA A 219 4.85 -1.78 0.00
C ALA A 219 5.05 -3.28 0.27
N HIS A 220 5.50 -3.61 1.47
CA HIS A 220 5.20 -4.91 2.06
C HIS A 220 3.70 -4.94 2.33
N ASP A 221 3.00 -5.61 1.44
CA ASP A 221 1.55 -5.59 1.42
C ASP A 221 1.01 -6.45 2.56
N ALA A 222 0.63 -5.81 3.66
CA ALA A 222 -0.11 -6.48 4.72
C ALA A 222 -1.53 -6.87 4.27
N TYR A 223 -2.01 -6.29 3.16
CA TYR A 223 -3.30 -6.58 2.54
C TYR A 223 -3.18 -7.79 1.61
N VAL A 224 -3.34 -8.97 2.16
CA VAL A 224 -3.18 -10.23 1.42
C VAL A 224 -4.52 -10.94 1.30
N GLN A 225 -4.95 -11.18 0.06
CA GLN A 225 -6.10 -12.04 -0.21
C GLN A 225 -5.66 -13.51 -0.27
N ARG A 226 -6.25 -14.34 0.59
CA ARG A 226 -6.07 -15.80 0.57
C ARG A 226 -7.41 -16.51 0.65
N GLY A 227 -7.60 -17.53 -0.17
CA GLY A 227 -8.85 -18.27 -0.23
C GLY A 227 -9.97 -17.51 -0.95
N THR A 228 -11.21 -17.93 -0.71
CA THR A 228 -12.42 -17.37 -1.32
C THR A 228 -13.32 -16.73 -0.27
N LEU A 229 -14.18 -15.80 -0.70
CA LEU A 229 -15.21 -15.19 0.15
C LEU A 229 -16.13 -16.25 0.78
N GLU A 230 -16.48 -17.26 0.02
CA GLU A 230 -17.33 -18.34 0.52
C GLU A 230 -16.63 -19.15 1.63
N SER A 231 -15.35 -19.47 1.44
CA SER A 231 -14.55 -20.15 2.47
C SER A 231 -14.46 -19.29 3.72
N TRP A 232 -14.23 -17.98 3.61
CA TRP A 232 -14.19 -17.07 4.75
C TRP A 232 -15.55 -17.00 5.47
N ARG A 233 -16.66 -16.90 4.71
CA ARG A 233 -18.02 -16.89 5.29
C ARG A 233 -18.29 -18.17 6.10
N ASN A 234 -17.95 -19.34 5.55
CA ASN A 234 -18.24 -20.63 6.18
C ASN A 234 -17.33 -20.93 7.36
N ASN A 235 -16.05 -20.54 7.31
CA ASN A 235 -15.05 -20.91 8.30
C ASN A 235 -14.78 -19.83 9.36
N VAL A 236 -15.08 -18.56 9.08
CA VAL A 236 -14.85 -17.43 9.99
C VAL A 236 -16.19 -16.80 10.39
N SER A 237 -16.87 -16.14 9.45
CA SER A 237 -18.05 -15.32 9.74
C SER A 237 -19.17 -16.14 10.43
N LYS A 238 -19.51 -17.29 9.90
CA LYS A 238 -20.55 -18.18 10.46
C LYS A 238 -20.24 -18.66 11.88
N ARG A 239 -18.96 -18.79 12.23
CA ARG A 239 -18.55 -19.18 13.60
C ARG A 239 -18.64 -18.03 14.61
N CYS A 240 -18.85 -16.82 14.16
CA CYS A 240 -19.04 -15.64 14.99
C CYS A 240 -20.51 -15.45 15.39
N GLU A 241 -21.44 -16.17 14.76
CA GLU A 241 -22.86 -16.12 15.09
C GLU A 241 -23.10 -16.43 16.57
N GLY A 242 -23.94 -15.62 17.21
CA GLY A 242 -24.23 -15.76 18.65
C GLY A 242 -23.16 -15.20 19.59
N ASN A 243 -22.01 -14.73 19.09
CA ASN A 243 -21.01 -14.04 19.89
C ASN A 243 -20.96 -12.55 19.55
N PRO A 244 -21.52 -11.66 20.40
CA PRO A 244 -21.63 -10.24 20.10
C PRO A 244 -20.27 -9.55 19.95
N VAL A 245 -19.23 -9.99 20.67
CA VAL A 245 -17.88 -9.41 20.60
C VAL A 245 -17.24 -9.70 19.24
N LEU A 246 -17.37 -10.93 18.73
CA LEU A 246 -16.83 -11.31 17.43
C LEU A 246 -17.60 -10.64 16.29
N VAL A 247 -18.92 -10.54 16.41
CA VAL A 247 -19.76 -9.79 15.43
C VAL A 247 -19.36 -8.33 15.42
N LEU A 248 -19.15 -7.71 16.60
CA LEU A 248 -18.68 -6.33 16.70
C LEU A 248 -17.32 -6.15 16.04
N ALA A 249 -16.35 -7.07 16.27
CA ALA A 249 -15.02 -7.01 15.67
C ALA A 249 -15.07 -7.03 14.14
N ILE A 250 -15.88 -7.91 13.55
CA ILE A 250 -16.15 -7.96 12.10
C ILE A 250 -16.79 -6.64 11.63
N SER A 251 -17.80 -6.14 12.33
CA SER A 251 -18.51 -4.92 11.95
C SER A 251 -17.61 -3.70 11.93
N VAL A 252 -16.70 -3.59 12.91
CA VAL A 252 -15.71 -2.50 12.97
C VAL A 252 -14.74 -2.57 11.81
N ALA A 253 -14.29 -3.77 11.45
CA ALA A 253 -13.38 -3.94 10.33
C ALA A 253 -14.01 -3.52 8.98
N PHE A 254 -15.31 -3.76 8.79
CA PHE A 254 -16.05 -3.27 7.61
C PHE A 254 -16.43 -1.80 7.70
N ALA A 255 -16.51 -1.23 8.91
CA ALA A 255 -16.87 0.17 9.07
C ALA A 255 -15.80 1.15 8.56
N GLY A 256 -14.54 0.74 8.49
CA GLY A 256 -13.43 1.61 8.07
C GLY A 256 -13.72 2.41 6.80
N PRO A 257 -13.97 1.76 5.66
CA PRO A 257 -14.29 2.46 4.41
C PRO A 257 -15.56 3.30 4.45
N LEU A 258 -16.49 2.99 5.37
CA LEU A 258 -17.77 3.68 5.48
C LEU A 258 -17.70 4.95 6.31
N ILE A 259 -16.72 5.06 7.22
CA ILE A 259 -16.62 6.20 8.14
C ILE A 259 -16.52 7.52 7.37
N LEU A 260 -15.64 7.61 6.38
CA LEU A 260 -15.50 8.82 5.58
C LEU A 260 -16.77 9.14 4.79
N LYS A 261 -17.41 8.13 4.20
CA LYS A 261 -18.64 8.30 3.42
C LYS A 261 -19.86 8.64 4.27
N ALA A 262 -19.91 8.17 5.52
CA ALA A 262 -20.98 8.48 6.46
C ALA A 262 -20.82 9.86 7.13
N ARG A 263 -19.64 10.44 7.13
CA ARG A 263 -19.36 11.70 7.82
C ARG A 263 -19.40 12.88 6.87
N GLN A 264 -20.31 13.80 7.17
CA GLN A 264 -20.35 15.08 6.47
C GLN A 264 -19.53 16.18 7.14
N GLN A 265 -19.06 16.02 8.40
CA GLN A 265 -18.50 17.13 9.18
C GLN A 265 -17.34 16.82 10.14
N HIS A 266 -16.92 15.58 10.34
CA HIS A 266 -15.86 15.25 11.31
C HIS A 266 -14.75 14.38 10.72
N THR A 267 -13.50 14.78 10.96
CA THR A 267 -12.28 14.20 10.40
C THR A 267 -11.58 13.23 11.35
N GLY A 268 -12.17 12.63 12.30
CA GLY A 268 -11.48 11.72 13.23
C GLY A 268 -11.84 10.25 13.01
N GLY A 269 -10.99 9.35 13.44
CA GLY A 269 -11.24 7.91 13.49
C GLY A 269 -12.20 7.52 14.61
N ALA A 270 -12.61 6.27 14.65
CA ALA A 270 -13.31 5.65 15.77
C ALA A 270 -12.45 4.51 16.30
N GLY A 271 -12.46 4.28 17.62
CA GLY A 271 -11.69 3.19 18.22
C GLY A 271 -12.56 2.35 19.16
N ILE A 272 -12.34 1.06 19.18
CA ILE A 272 -12.95 0.13 20.15
C ILE A 272 -11.84 -0.52 20.95
N HIS A 273 -12.02 -0.52 22.26
CA HIS A 273 -11.11 -1.11 23.20
C HIS A 273 -11.74 -2.33 23.83
N LEU A 274 -11.16 -3.52 23.61
CA LEU A 274 -11.59 -4.77 24.20
C LEU A 274 -10.86 -4.98 25.53
N MET A 275 -11.59 -4.91 26.64
CA MET A 275 -11.09 -5.14 28.00
C MET A 275 -11.56 -6.47 28.55
N GLY A 276 -10.75 -7.10 29.39
CA GLY A 276 -11.13 -8.34 30.08
C GLY A 276 -9.90 -9.15 30.48
N ASP A 277 -10.13 -10.19 31.26
CA ASP A 277 -9.09 -11.12 31.72
C ASP A 277 -8.33 -11.78 30.59
N SER A 278 -7.16 -12.33 30.92
CA SER A 278 -6.39 -13.15 29.97
C SER A 278 -7.21 -14.34 29.46
N SER A 279 -6.92 -14.80 28.24
CA SER A 279 -7.54 -15.98 27.61
C SER A 279 -9.07 -15.90 27.41
N LYS A 280 -9.65 -14.70 27.35
CA LYS A 280 -11.09 -14.50 27.06
C LYS A 280 -11.38 -14.24 25.58
N GLY A 281 -10.42 -14.48 24.68
CA GLY A 281 -10.63 -14.38 23.22
C GLY A 281 -10.44 -12.99 22.61
N LYS A 282 -9.81 -12.03 23.31
CA LYS A 282 -9.55 -10.67 22.79
C LYS A 282 -8.67 -10.70 21.54
N THR A 283 -7.51 -11.36 21.59
CA THR A 283 -6.62 -11.57 20.44
C THR A 283 -7.33 -12.29 19.29
N THR A 284 -8.22 -13.27 19.61
CA THR A 284 -9.04 -13.92 18.60
C THR A 284 -9.97 -12.92 17.89
N ALA A 285 -10.59 -12.01 18.63
CA ALA A 285 -11.44 -10.97 18.05
C ALA A 285 -10.63 -10.04 17.12
N LEU A 286 -9.41 -9.64 17.52
CA LEU A 286 -8.51 -8.87 16.67
C LEU A 286 -8.10 -9.61 15.39
N GLN A 287 -7.77 -10.90 15.50
CA GLN A 287 -7.42 -11.73 14.35
C GLN A 287 -8.60 -11.92 13.38
N ILE A 288 -9.82 -12.07 13.90
CA ILE A 288 -11.04 -12.14 13.10
C ILE A 288 -11.28 -10.83 12.38
N ALA A 289 -11.16 -9.69 13.04
CA ALA A 289 -11.25 -8.38 12.42
C ALA A 289 -10.18 -8.20 11.34
N ALA A 290 -8.93 -8.54 11.64
CA ALA A 290 -7.80 -8.47 10.71
C ALA A 290 -7.99 -9.36 9.47
N SER A 291 -8.65 -10.51 9.61
CA SER A 291 -8.89 -11.46 8.51
C SER A 291 -9.72 -10.90 7.34
N ILE A 292 -10.35 -9.75 7.52
CA ILE A 292 -11.09 -9.04 6.46
C ILE A 292 -10.13 -8.32 5.52
N TRP A 293 -8.99 -7.87 6.04
CA TRP A 293 -8.03 -7.04 5.33
C TRP A 293 -6.75 -7.76 4.96
N GLY A 294 -6.34 -8.76 5.75
CA GLY A 294 -5.07 -9.42 5.53
C GLY A 294 -4.88 -10.73 6.30
N ALA A 295 -3.64 -11.17 6.37
CA ALA A 295 -3.19 -12.33 7.11
C ALA A 295 -3.05 -12.01 8.63
N PRO A 296 -2.70 -12.98 9.48
CA PRO A 296 -2.54 -12.76 10.93
C PRO A 296 -1.53 -11.65 11.30
N ASP A 297 -0.51 -11.42 10.48
CA ASP A 297 0.48 -10.35 10.60
C ASP A 297 -0.09 -8.95 10.28
N PHE A 298 -1.35 -8.86 9.86
CA PHE A 298 -2.07 -7.59 9.80
C PHE A 298 -2.30 -7.00 11.19
N VAL A 299 -2.34 -7.80 12.26
CA VAL A 299 -2.37 -7.31 13.65
C VAL A 299 -1.01 -6.73 14.01
N CYS A 300 -1.00 -5.51 14.53
CA CYS A 300 0.20 -4.82 14.99
C CYS A 300 0.27 -4.82 16.52
N SER A 301 1.47 -4.66 17.07
CA SER A 301 1.67 -4.50 18.51
C SER A 301 1.73 -3.03 18.89
N TRP A 302 1.23 -2.68 20.08
CA TRP A 302 1.46 -1.40 20.72
C TRP A 302 2.93 -1.12 21.06
N ARG A 303 3.80 -2.13 20.99
CA ARG A 303 5.24 -2.02 21.27
C ARG A 303 6.02 -1.19 20.24
N ALA A 304 5.37 -0.59 19.29
CA ALA A 304 5.98 0.32 18.32
C ALA A 304 6.18 1.73 18.91
N THR A 305 7.12 2.48 18.37
CA THR A 305 7.26 3.91 18.69
C THR A 305 6.02 4.68 18.20
N GLY A 306 5.69 5.81 18.83
CA GLY A 306 4.58 6.65 18.37
C GLY A 306 4.67 7.02 16.88
N ASN A 307 5.90 7.28 16.39
CA ASN A 307 6.14 7.55 14.98
C ASN A 307 5.88 6.33 14.07
N GLY A 308 6.24 5.14 14.55
CA GLY A 308 5.97 3.88 13.84
C GLY A 308 4.46 3.60 13.74
N LEU A 309 3.71 3.87 14.80
CA LEU A 309 2.25 3.75 14.80
C LEU A 309 1.58 4.78 13.89
N GLU A 310 2.07 6.03 13.86
CA GLU A 310 1.59 7.06 12.92
C GLU A 310 1.80 6.63 11.45
N ALA A 311 2.97 6.09 11.12
CA ALA A 311 3.26 5.57 9.78
C ALA A 311 2.37 4.39 9.41
N THR A 312 2.17 3.46 10.36
CA THR A 312 1.28 2.31 10.17
C THR A 312 -0.17 2.75 9.99
N ALA A 313 -0.64 3.72 10.76
CA ALA A 313 -1.99 4.28 10.62
C ALA A 313 -2.20 4.93 9.25
N SER A 314 -1.20 5.69 8.77
CA SER A 314 -1.24 6.29 7.43
C SER A 314 -1.33 5.26 6.31
N ALA A 315 -0.61 4.14 6.43
CA ALA A 315 -0.67 3.04 5.49
C ALA A 315 -1.98 2.21 5.59
N ARG A 316 -2.83 2.49 6.58
CA ARG A 316 -4.11 1.81 6.83
C ARG A 316 -5.29 2.78 6.90
N ASN A 317 -5.13 3.94 6.28
CA ASN A 317 -6.20 4.93 6.21
C ASN A 317 -7.48 4.33 5.61
N ASP A 318 -8.64 4.71 6.14
CA ASP A 318 -9.97 4.21 5.77
C ASP A 318 -10.14 2.68 5.86
N THR A 319 -9.24 1.98 6.54
CA THR A 319 -9.34 0.53 6.76
C THR A 319 -9.37 0.21 8.25
N LEU A 320 -8.64 -0.77 8.71
CA LEU A 320 -8.59 -1.20 10.11
C LEU A 320 -7.15 -1.12 10.63
N LEU A 321 -6.97 -0.59 11.84
CA LEU A 321 -5.73 -0.67 12.60
C LEU A 321 -5.93 -1.53 13.84
N PRO A 322 -5.73 -2.85 13.77
CA PRO A 322 -5.81 -3.73 14.93
C PRO A 322 -4.50 -3.68 15.71
N LEU A 323 -4.58 -3.32 17.00
CA LEU A 323 -3.43 -3.18 17.89
C LEU A 323 -3.59 -4.11 19.08
N ASP A 324 -2.60 -4.98 19.29
CA ASP A 324 -2.56 -5.94 20.41
C ASP A 324 -1.55 -5.51 21.48
N GLU A 325 -1.77 -5.96 22.72
CA GLU A 325 -0.84 -5.84 23.85
C GLU A 325 -0.52 -4.39 24.27
N ILE A 326 -1.55 -3.58 24.56
CA ILE A 326 -1.37 -2.18 25.01
C ILE A 326 -0.52 -2.09 26.30
N SER A 327 -0.52 -3.13 27.13
CA SER A 327 0.27 -3.21 28.37
C SER A 327 1.79 -3.17 28.13
N GLU A 328 2.25 -3.50 26.92
CA GLU A 328 3.66 -3.41 26.53
C GLU A 328 4.10 -1.99 26.13
N SER A 329 3.16 -1.07 25.95
CA SER A 329 3.45 0.31 25.62
C SER A 329 3.75 1.14 26.85
N ASN A 330 4.51 2.25 26.65
CA ASN A 330 4.78 3.20 27.73
C ASN A 330 3.48 3.89 28.17
N PRO A 331 3.01 3.74 29.43
CA PRO A 331 1.74 4.31 29.89
C PRO A 331 1.65 5.83 29.73
N LYS A 332 2.80 6.54 29.77
CA LYS A 332 2.85 8.01 29.60
C LYS A 332 2.58 8.46 28.17
N GLU A 333 2.79 7.58 27.19
CA GLU A 333 2.67 7.90 25.77
C GLU A 333 1.33 7.44 25.19
N ILE A 334 0.69 6.41 25.78
CA ILE A 334 -0.57 5.83 25.28
C ILE A 334 -1.61 6.90 25.01
N GLY A 335 -1.86 7.80 25.97
CA GLY A 335 -2.87 8.84 25.83
C GLY A 335 -2.61 9.76 24.63
N SER A 336 -1.36 10.16 24.41
CA SER A 336 -0.99 11.01 23.26
C SER A 336 -1.07 10.27 21.93
N ILE A 337 -0.76 8.97 21.91
CA ILE A 337 -0.85 8.14 20.72
C ILE A 337 -2.33 7.93 20.35
N VAL A 338 -3.17 7.52 21.32
CA VAL A 338 -4.61 7.33 21.10
C VAL A 338 -5.24 8.64 20.61
N TYR A 339 -4.89 9.77 21.20
CA TYR A 339 -5.39 11.07 20.77
C TYR A 339 -4.98 11.40 19.32
N ALA A 340 -3.74 11.15 18.93
CA ALA A 340 -3.26 11.35 17.56
C ALA A 340 -3.98 10.44 16.56
N LEU A 341 -4.13 9.16 16.89
CA LEU A 341 -4.86 8.19 16.06
C LEU A 341 -6.35 8.56 15.92
N ALA A 342 -7.01 8.96 17.02
CA ALA A 342 -8.42 9.33 17.00
C ALA A 342 -8.69 10.60 16.20
N ASN A 343 -7.78 11.58 16.25
CA ASN A 343 -7.92 12.83 15.48
C ASN A 343 -7.43 12.72 14.04
N GLY A 344 -6.76 11.63 13.67
CA GLY A 344 -6.27 11.43 12.33
C GLY A 344 -5.16 12.39 11.90
N HIS A 345 -4.48 13.02 12.84
CA HIS A 345 -3.39 13.96 12.56
C HIS A 345 -2.11 13.56 13.30
N GLY A 346 -1.06 13.27 12.52
CA GLY A 346 0.27 13.04 13.09
C GLY A 346 0.92 14.33 13.59
N LYS A 347 2.01 14.18 14.36
CA LYS A 347 2.80 15.30 14.84
C LYS A 347 3.44 16.06 13.68
N GLN A 348 3.20 17.36 13.58
CA GLN A 348 3.94 18.23 12.66
C GLN A 348 5.41 18.29 13.08
N ARG A 349 6.30 17.98 12.15
CA ARG A 349 7.75 18.07 12.38
C ARG A 349 8.34 19.22 11.58
N ALA A 350 9.19 20.03 12.22
CA ALA A 350 9.98 21.01 11.52
C ALA A 350 11.00 20.32 10.61
N ALA A 351 11.08 20.74 9.34
CA ALA A 351 12.15 20.32 8.48
C ALA A 351 13.49 20.87 9.00
N ARG A 352 14.58 20.11 8.80
CA ARG A 352 15.95 20.51 9.18
C ARG A 352 16.39 21.85 8.53
N THR A 353 15.67 22.33 7.54
CA THR A 353 15.90 23.58 6.80
C THR A 353 14.94 24.71 7.20
N GLY A 354 14.24 24.62 8.36
CA GLY A 354 13.47 25.74 8.92
C GLY A 354 12.06 25.95 8.38
N GLY A 355 11.55 25.08 7.50
CA GLY A 355 10.13 25.06 7.10
C GLY A 355 9.35 23.94 7.80
N PRO A 356 8.02 24.03 7.94
CA PRO A 356 7.24 22.87 8.34
C PRO A 356 7.49 21.77 7.32
N ARG A 357 8.09 20.66 7.73
CA ARG A 357 8.06 19.44 6.95
C ARG A 357 6.62 18.96 7.03
N LEU A 358 5.82 19.39 6.09
CA LEU A 358 4.62 18.68 5.73
C LEU A 358 5.11 17.29 5.28
N LEU A 359 5.24 16.36 6.23
CA LEU A 359 4.92 15.01 5.86
C LEU A 359 3.50 15.17 5.34
N HIS A 360 3.31 14.93 4.05
CA HIS A 360 2.02 15.03 3.40
C HIS A 360 1.12 13.89 3.92
N ALA A 361 0.88 13.90 5.18
CA ALA A 361 -0.29 13.37 5.82
C ALA A 361 -1.25 14.55 5.99
N GLY A 362 -1.51 15.26 4.90
CA GLY A 362 -2.59 16.23 4.80
C GLY A 362 -3.94 15.54 4.72
N GLY A 363 -3.98 14.21 4.87
CA GLY A 363 -5.17 13.41 5.04
C GLY A 363 -5.42 13.20 6.53
N SER A 364 -6.60 13.50 6.99
CA SER A 364 -7.19 12.93 8.18
C SER A 364 -7.14 11.41 8.03
N TRP A 365 -6.73 10.68 9.08
CA TRP A 365 -6.72 9.21 9.10
C TRP A 365 -7.96 8.67 9.80
N PRO A 366 -9.13 8.64 9.18
CA PRO A 366 -10.32 8.06 9.80
C PRO A 366 -10.22 6.53 9.82
N CYS A 367 -9.22 6.01 10.53
CA CYS A 367 -9.01 4.59 10.70
C CYS A 367 -9.73 4.12 11.98
N PRO A 368 -10.69 3.19 11.93
CA PRO A 368 -11.17 2.56 13.14
C PRO A 368 -10.06 1.72 13.74
N ALA A 369 -9.63 2.08 14.95
CA ALA A 369 -8.69 1.31 15.73
C ALA A 369 -9.43 0.35 16.66
N VAL A 370 -9.04 -0.91 16.64
CA VAL A 370 -9.43 -1.88 17.68
C VAL A 370 -8.19 -2.22 18.46
N SER A 371 -8.24 -2.04 19.77
CA SER A 371 -7.11 -2.38 20.66
C SER A 371 -7.53 -3.33 21.76
N GLU A 372 -6.57 -4.12 22.23
CA GLU A 372 -6.73 -5.01 23.38
C GLU A 372 -6.03 -4.44 24.62
N VAL A 373 -6.67 -4.61 25.80
CA VAL A 373 -6.00 -4.53 27.11
C VAL A 373 -6.19 -5.83 27.86
N SER A 374 -5.08 -6.45 28.25
CA SER A 374 -5.07 -7.47 29.28
C SER A 374 -4.92 -6.76 30.63
N LEU A 375 -5.92 -6.90 31.51
CA LEU A 375 -5.77 -6.51 32.92
C LEU A 375 -5.02 -7.64 33.61
N HIS A 376 -3.76 -7.39 33.97
CA HIS A 376 -3.11 -8.18 35.00
C HIS A 376 -3.56 -7.64 36.36
N THR A 377 -4.37 -8.40 37.08
CA THR A 377 -4.62 -8.22 38.51
C THR A 377 -3.42 -8.65 39.30
#